data_b9871b32cbaeb0f9f228ecf3d2b55957
#
_entry.id   b9871b32cbaeb0f9f228ecf3d2b55957
#
_cell.length_a   1.000
_cell.length_b   1.000
_cell.length_c   1.000
_cell.angle_alpha   90.00
_cell.angle_beta   90.00
_cell.angle_gamma   90.00
#
_symmetry.space_group_name_H-M   'P 1'
#
loop_
_entity.id
_entity.type
_entity.pdbx_description
1 polymer ?
#
loop_
_entity_poly.entity_id
_entity_poly.type
_entity_poly.pdbx_seq_one_letter_code
_entity_poly.pdbx_strand_id
1 'polypeptide(L)'
;MTALAFPTASSDNLMTTDRTKELNDRVVHVLSDFTQWLARYGEVSRDHQTFFAGTTGRAAKRLYYDSKLLGTAAVAPMIFLEAFLPSARRFFHHPTRFPIADAHYAMGFAFLYQATGDLSQLENAIHFLTELKKSRCHQFKEYCWGYPFDWVTRNGVLKEQTPLITTTPYVYEAFLQVFRLDPRDEWKLTLESIAQHASIDIKDFKTSEKSSSCSYTPYDKGGVINAAAYRSFLLTSASLLFSNDNYWKIAERNLNFVLENQNPDGSWFYAVDGVRDFVDHYHTCFVMKALAKIHALTGHPATLKALGKGVGYYLGNLFDADGLPMPFSRAPRLTVYKRELYDCAECINLCLLLRDRFPMLGTTLEKVVAHVLQAWVKRDGSFRSRKLYLGWDNVPMHRWGQSQMFRSLAFYLSEGSKRGAQRPMFQDRMPS
;
A
#
# COMPACT_ATOMS: atom_id res chain seq x y z
N MET A 1 -10.10 -60.81 -6.56
CA MET A 1 -10.64 -59.70 -5.75
C MET A 1 -9.47 -58.99 -5.08
N THR A 2 -8.95 -57.96 -5.71
CA THR A 2 -7.81 -57.17 -5.22
C THR A 2 -8.36 -55.87 -4.68
N ALA A 3 -8.25 -55.64 -3.37
CA ALA A 3 -8.70 -54.44 -2.71
C ALA A 3 -7.76 -53.26 -3.05
N LEU A 4 -8.32 -52.25 -3.68
CA LEU A 4 -7.65 -50.94 -3.86
C LEU A 4 -7.63 -50.20 -2.52
N ALA A 5 -6.44 -50.04 -1.94
CA ALA A 5 -6.22 -49.17 -0.80
C ALA A 5 -6.28 -47.69 -1.22
N PHE A 6 -7.20 -46.95 -0.61
CA PHE A 6 -7.22 -45.47 -0.74
C PHE A 6 -6.08 -44.86 0.08
N PRO A 7 -5.37 -43.86 -0.41
CA PRO A 7 -4.34 -43.19 0.37
C PRO A 7 -4.97 -42.38 1.50
N THR A 8 -4.43 -42.54 2.70
CA THR A 8 -4.85 -41.90 3.93
C THR A 8 -4.50 -40.41 3.91
N ALA A 9 -5.50 -39.54 3.95
CA ALA A 9 -5.43 -38.06 3.96
C ALA A 9 -4.85 -37.45 5.25
N SER A 10 -4.13 -38.20 6.09
CA SER A 10 -3.75 -37.73 7.44
C SER A 10 -2.32 -37.19 7.58
N SER A 11 -1.38 -37.56 6.72
CA SER A 11 0.02 -37.11 6.85
C SER A 11 0.28 -35.71 6.22
N ASP A 12 -0.36 -35.39 5.12
CA ASP A 12 -0.18 -34.10 4.44
C ASP A 12 -0.79 -32.93 5.20
N ASN A 13 -1.92 -33.18 5.93
CA ASN A 13 -2.54 -32.17 6.78
C ASN A 13 -1.72 -31.84 8.03
N LEU A 14 -1.05 -32.80 8.63
CA LEU A 14 -0.18 -32.60 9.80
C LEU A 14 1.09 -31.83 9.43
N MET A 15 1.74 -32.19 8.32
CA MET A 15 2.93 -31.47 7.82
C MET A 15 2.63 -30.01 7.41
N THR A 16 1.47 -29.75 6.82
CA THR A 16 1.03 -28.38 6.47
C THR A 16 0.72 -27.55 7.72
N THR A 17 0.16 -28.13 8.75
CA THR A 17 -0.17 -27.45 10.02
C THR A 17 1.09 -27.06 10.77
N ASP A 18 2.09 -27.95 10.88
CA ASP A 18 3.37 -27.66 11.53
C ASP A 18 4.16 -26.58 10.82
N ARG A 19 4.21 -26.61 9.49
CA ARG A 19 4.89 -25.59 8.67
C ARG A 19 4.25 -24.20 8.83
N THR A 20 2.92 -24.15 8.87
CA THR A 20 2.20 -22.88 9.07
C THR A 20 2.45 -22.32 10.46
N LYS A 21 2.48 -23.18 11.49
CA LYS A 21 2.81 -22.78 12.86
C LYS A 21 4.23 -22.24 12.97
N GLU A 22 5.22 -22.95 12.43
CA GLU A 22 6.62 -22.47 12.39
C GLU A 22 6.75 -21.12 11.72
N LEU A 23 6.04 -20.91 10.58
CA LEU A 23 6.05 -19.64 9.86
C LEU A 23 5.44 -18.52 10.71
N ASN A 24 4.33 -18.79 11.41
CA ASN A 24 3.69 -17.83 12.31
C ASN A 24 4.62 -17.44 13.48
N ASP A 25 5.26 -18.43 14.13
CA ASP A 25 6.18 -18.17 15.24
C ASP A 25 7.36 -17.29 14.80
N ARG A 26 7.89 -17.53 13.61
CA ARG A 26 8.93 -16.68 13.00
C ARG A 26 8.43 -15.26 12.72
N VAL A 27 7.21 -15.10 12.22
CA VAL A 27 6.60 -13.77 11.98
C VAL A 27 6.45 -13.02 13.31
N VAL A 28 5.98 -13.68 14.37
CA VAL A 28 5.88 -13.08 15.72
C VAL A 28 7.23 -12.55 16.19
N HIS A 29 8.27 -13.37 16.07
CA HIS A 29 9.64 -12.99 16.47
C HIS A 29 10.14 -11.77 15.68
N VAL A 30 9.99 -11.78 14.35
CA VAL A 30 10.40 -10.67 13.48
C VAL A 30 9.65 -9.38 13.80
N LEU A 31 8.34 -9.46 14.09
CA LEU A 31 7.56 -8.28 14.47
C LEU A 31 7.96 -7.73 15.83
N SER A 32 8.28 -8.59 16.79
CA SER A 32 8.82 -8.17 18.09
C SER A 32 10.16 -7.44 17.95
N ASP A 33 11.09 -7.99 17.18
CA ASP A 33 12.38 -7.36 16.92
C ASP A 33 12.23 -6.04 16.18
N PHE A 34 11.30 -5.98 15.21
CA PHE A 34 11.02 -4.78 14.46
C PHE A 34 10.44 -3.67 15.35
N THR A 35 9.52 -4.00 16.26
CA THR A 35 8.94 -3.03 17.21
C THR A 35 10.03 -2.42 18.10
N GLN A 36 10.95 -3.25 18.61
CA GLN A 36 12.08 -2.78 19.38
C GLN A 36 13.04 -1.92 18.55
N TRP A 37 13.27 -2.30 17.28
CA TRP A 37 14.07 -1.50 16.37
C TRP A 37 13.41 -0.14 16.11
N LEU A 38 12.12 -0.10 15.85
CA LEU A 38 11.38 1.14 15.59
C LEU A 38 11.47 2.11 16.78
N ALA A 39 11.31 1.60 18.01
CA ALA A 39 11.44 2.39 19.22
C ALA A 39 12.85 3.02 19.38
N ARG A 40 13.91 2.33 18.94
CA ARG A 40 15.30 2.82 19.01
C ARG A 40 15.68 3.73 17.83
N TYR A 41 15.22 3.37 16.62
CA TYR A 41 15.58 4.10 15.39
C TYR A 41 14.81 5.42 15.26
N GLY A 42 13.57 5.45 15.74
CA GLY A 42 12.64 6.57 15.62
C GLY A 42 11.79 6.51 14.36
N GLU A 43 10.95 7.52 14.17
CA GLU A 43 9.84 7.56 13.23
C GLU A 43 10.11 8.42 11.99
N VAL A 44 11.35 8.88 11.82
CA VAL A 44 11.80 9.66 10.67
C VAL A 44 12.81 8.88 9.85
N SER A 45 12.74 8.99 8.53
CA SER A 45 13.67 8.31 7.66
C SER A 45 14.00 9.10 6.39
N ARG A 46 14.97 8.60 5.65
CA ARG A 46 15.25 9.02 4.27
C ARG A 46 14.81 7.90 3.33
N ASP A 47 14.28 8.26 2.17
CA ASP A 47 13.94 7.31 1.12
C ASP A 47 14.67 7.63 -0.20
N HIS A 48 14.37 6.89 -1.26
CA HIS A 48 14.96 7.11 -2.57
C HIS A 48 14.61 8.48 -3.17
N GLN A 49 13.49 9.09 -2.79
CA GLN A 49 13.11 10.44 -3.24
C GLN A 49 13.92 11.52 -2.54
N THR A 50 14.61 11.21 -1.45
CA THR A 50 15.47 12.15 -0.72
C THR A 50 16.54 12.78 -1.60
N PHE A 51 17.07 12.07 -2.59
CA PHE A 51 18.00 12.62 -3.58
C PHE A 51 17.41 13.82 -4.34
N PHE A 52 16.10 13.86 -4.52
CA PHE A 52 15.38 14.87 -5.30
C PHE A 52 14.51 15.82 -4.45
N ALA A 53 14.50 15.65 -3.13
CA ALA A 53 13.73 16.51 -2.22
C ALA A 53 14.45 17.83 -1.90
N GLY A 54 15.79 17.81 -1.84
CA GLY A 54 16.62 19.00 -1.59
C GLY A 54 16.74 19.92 -2.81
N THR A 55 17.32 21.11 -2.61
CA THR A 55 17.40 22.17 -3.64
C THR A 55 18.10 21.72 -4.92
N THR A 56 19.28 21.11 -4.78
CA THR A 56 20.08 20.62 -5.93
C THR A 56 19.32 19.52 -6.70
N GLY A 57 18.72 18.58 -5.98
CA GLY A 57 17.95 17.50 -6.61
C GLY A 57 16.72 18.00 -7.33
N ARG A 58 16.00 18.98 -6.77
CA ARG A 58 14.86 19.63 -7.42
C ARG A 58 15.28 20.35 -8.69
N ALA A 59 16.41 21.08 -8.67
CA ALA A 59 16.94 21.76 -9.85
C ALA A 59 17.32 20.77 -10.97
N ALA A 60 18.03 19.69 -10.63
CA ALA A 60 18.37 18.63 -11.57
C ALA A 60 17.14 17.97 -12.19
N LYS A 61 16.13 17.68 -11.35
CA LYS A 61 14.87 17.07 -11.80
C LYS A 61 14.04 18.01 -12.68
N ARG A 62 14.03 19.32 -12.39
CA ARG A 62 13.39 20.32 -13.26
C ARG A 62 14.07 20.32 -14.62
N LEU A 63 15.41 20.41 -14.65
CA LEU A 63 16.18 20.37 -15.90
C LEU A 63 15.90 19.08 -16.70
N TYR A 64 15.68 17.94 -16.04
CA TYR A 64 15.32 16.69 -16.70
C TYR A 64 13.95 16.76 -17.42
N TYR A 65 13.01 17.53 -16.91
CA TYR A 65 11.73 17.73 -17.59
C TYR A 65 11.80 18.78 -18.70
N ASP A 66 12.67 19.78 -18.54
CA ASP A 66 12.84 20.88 -19.52
C ASP A 66 13.75 20.48 -20.70
N SER A 67 14.81 19.72 -20.46
CA SER A 67 15.79 19.27 -21.46
C SER A 67 16.24 17.84 -21.16
N LYS A 68 15.89 16.91 -22.03
CA LYS A 68 16.24 15.48 -21.85
C LYS A 68 17.75 15.25 -21.77
N LEU A 69 18.55 15.87 -22.65
CA LEU A 69 19.99 15.68 -22.71
C LEU A 69 20.67 16.20 -21.45
N LEU A 70 20.51 17.51 -21.18
CA LEU A 70 21.12 18.17 -20.02
C LEU A 70 20.59 17.63 -18.71
N GLY A 71 19.30 17.38 -18.65
CA GLY A 71 18.66 16.83 -17.46
C GLY A 71 19.08 15.40 -17.16
N THR A 72 19.30 14.54 -18.16
CA THR A 72 19.86 13.20 -17.94
C THR A 72 21.25 13.30 -17.32
N ALA A 73 22.11 14.17 -17.84
CA ALA A 73 23.43 14.42 -17.27
C ALA A 73 23.34 14.94 -15.82
N ALA A 74 22.38 15.85 -15.53
CA ALA A 74 22.20 16.41 -14.20
C ALA A 74 21.69 15.42 -13.16
N VAL A 75 20.82 14.46 -13.53
CA VAL A 75 20.30 13.44 -12.60
C VAL A 75 21.18 12.20 -12.50
N ALA A 76 22.07 11.95 -13.46
CA ALA A 76 22.92 10.76 -13.52
C ALA A 76 23.75 10.52 -12.25
N PRO A 77 24.38 11.53 -11.60
CA PRO A 77 25.11 11.33 -10.34
C PRO A 77 24.21 10.82 -9.21
N MET A 78 22.97 11.31 -9.12
CA MET A 78 22.01 10.88 -8.09
C MET A 78 21.55 9.44 -8.33
N ILE A 79 21.30 9.08 -9.59
CA ILE A 79 20.98 7.70 -9.99
C ILE A 79 22.15 6.75 -9.71
N PHE A 80 23.39 7.19 -9.98
CA PHE A 80 24.59 6.42 -9.63
C PHE A 80 24.70 6.19 -8.11
N LEU A 81 24.52 7.26 -7.32
CA LEU A 81 24.54 7.14 -5.86
C LEU A 81 23.41 6.24 -5.34
N GLU A 82 22.23 6.31 -5.94
CA GLU A 82 21.12 5.43 -5.59
C GLU A 82 21.43 3.96 -5.88
N ALA A 83 22.11 3.69 -7.00
CA ALA A 83 22.45 2.32 -7.43
C ALA A 83 23.58 1.68 -6.61
N PHE A 84 24.57 2.47 -6.20
CA PHE A 84 25.83 1.95 -5.64
C PHE A 84 26.11 2.42 -4.20
N LEU A 85 25.63 3.58 -3.80
CA LEU A 85 25.90 4.23 -2.51
C LEU A 85 24.61 4.82 -1.89
N PRO A 86 23.55 4.01 -1.64
CA PRO A 86 22.28 4.52 -1.16
C PRO A 86 22.37 5.30 0.16
N SER A 87 23.36 5.02 1.00
CA SER A 87 23.62 5.78 2.23
C SER A 87 24.01 7.26 2.00
N ALA A 88 24.40 7.62 0.77
CA ALA A 88 24.67 9.01 0.38
C ALA A 88 23.43 9.91 0.48
N ARG A 89 22.21 9.38 0.57
CA ARG A 89 20.98 10.15 0.84
C ARG A 89 21.12 11.12 2.01
N ARG A 90 21.94 10.79 3.01
CA ARG A 90 22.20 11.63 4.19
C ARG A 90 22.74 13.04 3.86
N PHE A 91 23.35 13.22 2.69
CA PHE A 91 23.93 14.49 2.25
C PHE A 91 22.96 15.35 1.43
N PHE A 92 21.79 14.83 1.04
CA PHE A 92 20.85 15.50 0.15
C PHE A 92 19.66 16.12 0.87
N HIS A 93 19.18 15.51 1.93
CA HIS A 93 18.05 16.01 2.72
C HIS A 93 18.08 15.46 4.14
N HIS A 94 17.46 16.13 5.09
CA HIS A 94 17.26 15.63 6.45
C HIS A 94 16.26 14.46 6.47
N PRO A 95 16.26 13.60 7.51
CA PRO A 95 15.22 12.61 7.68
C PRO A 95 13.87 13.27 7.94
N THR A 96 12.83 12.70 7.36
CA THR A 96 11.47 13.26 7.40
C THR A 96 10.48 12.23 7.94
N ARG A 97 9.44 12.71 8.59
CA ARG A 97 8.27 11.92 8.96
C ARG A 97 7.29 11.86 7.78
N PHE A 98 6.75 10.69 7.51
CA PHE A 98 5.84 10.47 6.38
C PHE A 98 4.45 10.06 6.87
N PRO A 99 3.39 10.85 6.61
CA PRO A 99 2.03 10.50 7.04
C PRO A 99 1.57 9.12 6.58
N ILE A 100 1.94 8.71 5.37
CA ILE A 100 1.59 7.38 4.86
C ILE A 100 2.29 6.25 5.65
N ALA A 101 3.50 6.49 6.16
CA ALA A 101 4.18 5.53 7.02
C ALA A 101 3.50 5.43 8.39
N ASP A 102 3.11 6.57 8.98
CA ASP A 102 2.35 6.61 10.23
C ASP A 102 1.03 5.85 10.10
N ALA A 103 0.31 6.01 8.98
CA ALA A 103 -0.92 5.27 8.71
C ALA A 103 -0.68 3.75 8.67
N HIS A 104 0.40 3.31 8.02
CA HIS A 104 0.76 1.89 7.99
C HIS A 104 1.18 1.36 9.35
N TYR A 105 1.92 2.14 10.16
CA TYR A 105 2.25 1.76 11.53
C TYR A 105 1.00 1.66 12.41
N ALA A 106 0.10 2.64 12.34
CA ALA A 106 -1.17 2.58 13.08
C ALA A 106 -1.96 1.31 12.74
N MET A 107 -2.12 0.97 11.44
CA MET A 107 -2.79 -0.26 11.02
C MET A 107 -2.03 -1.51 11.48
N GLY A 108 -0.71 -1.54 11.36
CA GLY A 108 0.10 -2.68 11.78
C GLY A 108 -0.03 -2.96 13.28
N PHE A 109 0.05 -1.94 14.12
CA PHE A 109 -0.15 -2.07 15.56
C PHE A 109 -1.59 -2.47 15.91
N ALA A 110 -2.59 -1.95 15.19
CA ALA A 110 -3.97 -2.37 15.36
C ALA A 110 -4.17 -3.87 15.01
N PHE A 111 -3.51 -4.38 13.95
CA PHE A 111 -3.52 -5.79 13.62
C PHE A 111 -2.78 -6.64 14.67
N LEU A 112 -1.66 -6.16 15.22
CA LEU A 112 -0.99 -6.84 16.33
C LEU A 112 -1.87 -6.93 17.56
N TYR A 113 -2.57 -5.86 17.92
CA TYR A 113 -3.55 -5.90 19.00
C TYR A 113 -4.64 -6.95 18.73
N GLN A 114 -5.18 -7.01 17.52
CA GLN A 114 -6.16 -8.04 17.15
C GLN A 114 -5.62 -9.46 17.24
N ALA A 115 -4.34 -9.66 16.95
CA ALA A 115 -3.71 -10.98 16.99
C ALA A 115 -3.34 -11.43 18.41
N THR A 116 -2.97 -10.50 19.29
CA THR A 116 -2.35 -10.79 20.59
C THR A 116 -3.19 -10.40 21.80
N GLY A 117 -4.12 -9.46 21.66
CA GLY A 117 -4.84 -8.83 22.78
C GLY A 117 -3.99 -7.89 23.64
N ASP A 118 -2.73 -7.62 23.27
CA ASP A 118 -1.83 -6.76 24.01
C ASP A 118 -2.19 -5.28 23.85
N LEU A 119 -2.70 -4.66 24.92
CA LEU A 119 -3.14 -3.25 24.95
C LEU A 119 -2.03 -2.27 24.55
N SER A 120 -0.77 -2.59 24.80
CA SER A 120 0.35 -1.72 24.39
C SER A 120 0.41 -1.52 22.87
N GLN A 121 -0.05 -2.50 22.10
CA GLN A 121 -0.13 -2.39 20.64
C GLN A 121 -1.26 -1.42 20.21
N LEU A 122 -2.38 -1.41 20.92
CA LEU A 122 -3.45 -0.43 20.68
C LEU A 122 -2.99 0.99 21.03
N GLU A 123 -2.26 1.17 22.12
CA GLU A 123 -1.67 2.45 22.51
C GLU A 123 -0.69 2.97 21.45
N ASN A 124 0.15 2.09 20.90
CA ASN A 124 1.03 2.42 19.78
C ASN A 124 0.25 2.82 18.52
N ALA A 125 -0.85 2.13 18.19
CA ALA A 125 -1.71 2.53 17.08
C ALA A 125 -2.30 3.93 17.29
N ILE A 126 -2.80 4.24 18.49
CA ILE A 126 -3.34 5.56 18.87
C ILE A 126 -2.26 6.64 18.82
N HIS A 127 -1.02 6.33 19.24
CA HIS A 127 0.12 7.24 19.09
C HIS A 127 0.27 7.70 17.63
N PHE A 128 0.31 6.77 16.67
CA PHE A 128 0.44 7.12 15.25
C PHE A 128 -0.76 7.87 14.70
N LEU A 129 -1.99 7.59 15.17
CA LEU A 129 -3.16 8.42 14.80
C LEU A 129 -3.04 9.85 15.32
N THR A 130 -2.49 10.02 16.52
CA THR A 130 -2.23 11.35 17.09
C THR A 130 -1.22 12.14 16.26
N GLU A 131 -0.15 11.47 15.82
CA GLU A 131 0.86 12.07 14.94
C GLU A 131 0.28 12.42 13.56
N LEU A 132 -0.60 11.59 13.01
CA LEU A 132 -1.33 11.89 11.79
C LEU A 132 -2.18 13.15 11.92
N LYS A 133 -2.88 13.34 13.04
CA LYS A 133 -3.65 14.58 13.28
C LYS A 133 -2.76 15.82 13.30
N LYS A 134 -1.54 15.71 13.85
CA LYS A 134 -0.55 16.82 13.89
C LYS A 134 0.03 17.15 12.50
N SER A 135 0.21 16.14 11.65
CA SER A 135 0.87 16.27 10.33
C SER A 135 -0.07 16.54 9.17
N ARG A 136 -1.35 16.85 9.42
CA ARG A 136 -2.33 17.18 8.39
C ARG A 136 -1.95 18.43 7.59
N CYS A 137 -2.49 18.58 6.41
CA CYS A 137 -2.37 19.81 5.62
C CYS A 137 -3.22 20.93 6.25
N HIS A 138 -2.61 21.81 7.04
CA HIS A 138 -3.32 22.82 7.84
C HIS A 138 -4.00 23.92 7.04
N GLN A 139 -3.61 24.11 5.76
CA GLN A 139 -4.26 25.05 4.86
C GLN A 139 -5.63 24.59 4.34
N PHE A 140 -6.02 23.34 4.60
CA PHE A 140 -7.34 22.81 4.29
C PHE A 140 -8.19 22.72 5.57
N LYS A 141 -9.48 22.97 5.42
CA LYS A 141 -10.44 22.85 6.53
C LYS A 141 -10.51 21.39 6.98
N GLU A 142 -10.68 20.49 6.00
CA GLU A 142 -10.87 19.08 6.23
C GLU A 142 -9.54 18.33 6.35
N TYR A 143 -9.54 17.18 7.02
CA TYR A 143 -8.34 16.39 7.23
C TYR A 143 -7.84 15.75 5.95
N CYS A 144 -6.60 16.06 5.57
CA CYS A 144 -5.92 15.53 4.40
C CYS A 144 -4.41 15.58 4.57
N TRP A 145 -3.67 14.82 3.76
CA TRP A 145 -2.22 14.65 3.90
C TRP A 145 -1.52 14.68 2.54
N GLY A 146 -0.31 15.23 2.56
CA GLY A 146 0.59 15.34 1.40
C GLY A 146 2.01 14.91 1.72
N TYR A 147 2.93 15.23 0.82
CA TYR A 147 4.35 15.01 1.09
C TYR A 147 4.90 16.07 2.06
N PRO A 148 5.88 15.70 2.91
CA PRO A 148 6.54 16.61 3.84
C PRO A 148 7.69 17.39 3.17
N PHE A 149 7.64 17.61 1.86
CA PHE A 149 8.61 18.37 1.06
C PHE A 149 8.05 18.74 -0.31
N ASP A 150 8.63 19.76 -0.94
CA ASP A 150 8.33 20.13 -2.32
C ASP A 150 8.73 19.02 -3.30
N TRP A 151 7.84 18.66 -4.23
CA TRP A 151 8.09 17.61 -5.22
C TRP A 151 7.95 18.12 -6.65
N VAL A 152 9.03 18.07 -7.42
CA VAL A 152 9.05 18.47 -8.84
C VAL A 152 8.39 17.37 -9.68
N THR A 153 7.42 17.76 -10.48
CA THR A 153 6.73 16.91 -11.47
C THR A 153 6.90 17.52 -12.86
N ARG A 154 6.45 16.81 -13.89
CA ARG A 154 6.40 17.34 -15.26
C ARG A 154 5.49 18.58 -15.37
N ASN A 155 4.45 18.66 -14.54
CA ASN A 155 3.44 19.72 -14.59
C ASN A 155 3.71 20.86 -13.59
N GLY A 156 4.91 20.91 -13.00
CA GLY A 156 5.27 21.91 -12.02
C GLY A 156 5.69 21.32 -10.68
N VAL A 157 5.71 22.16 -9.65
CA VAL A 157 6.10 21.77 -8.28
C VAL A 157 4.87 21.56 -7.42
N LEU A 158 4.69 20.34 -6.92
CA LEU A 158 3.79 20.10 -5.81
C LEU A 158 4.47 20.61 -4.54
N LYS A 159 3.86 21.60 -3.94
CA LYS A 159 4.35 22.17 -2.70
C LYS A 159 4.21 21.20 -1.54
N GLU A 160 5.09 21.34 -0.55
CA GLU A 160 4.94 20.67 0.73
C GLU A 160 3.51 20.79 1.24
N GLN A 161 2.99 19.72 1.86
CA GLN A 161 1.60 19.64 2.35
C GLN A 161 0.51 19.85 1.28
N THR A 162 0.81 19.67 -0.02
CA THR A 162 -0.25 19.53 -1.02
C THR A 162 -0.95 18.19 -0.83
N PRO A 163 -2.28 18.16 -0.59
CA PRO A 163 -3.01 16.92 -0.36
C PRO A 163 -2.90 15.95 -1.53
N LEU A 164 -2.73 14.67 -1.20
CA LEU A 164 -2.63 13.59 -2.18
C LEU A 164 -3.72 12.55 -1.91
N ILE A 165 -4.58 12.31 -2.89
CA ILE A 165 -5.64 11.30 -2.76
C ILE A 165 -5.06 9.86 -2.66
N THR A 166 -3.81 9.66 -2.92
CA THR A 166 -3.15 8.36 -2.73
C THR A 166 -2.57 8.14 -1.33
N THR A 167 -2.45 9.19 -0.51
CA THR A 167 -2.09 9.09 0.92
C THR A 167 -3.32 9.03 1.81
N THR A 168 -4.31 9.88 1.53
CA THR A 168 -5.51 10.07 2.35
C THR A 168 -6.31 8.79 2.63
N PRO A 169 -6.54 7.86 1.67
CA PRO A 169 -7.26 6.62 1.94
C PRO A 169 -6.56 5.66 2.90
N TYR A 170 -5.23 5.64 2.92
CA TYR A 170 -4.50 4.84 3.91
C TYR A 170 -4.66 5.42 5.33
N VAL A 171 -4.68 6.74 5.43
CA VAL A 171 -4.96 7.39 6.72
C VAL A 171 -6.41 7.13 7.15
N TYR A 172 -7.38 7.21 6.22
CA TYR A 172 -8.75 6.82 6.50
C TYR A 172 -8.85 5.36 7.01
N GLU A 173 -8.16 4.43 6.38
CA GLU A 173 -8.13 3.03 6.83
C GLU A 173 -7.53 2.88 8.23
N ALA A 174 -6.48 3.63 8.54
CA ALA A 174 -5.85 3.59 9.85
C ALA A 174 -6.83 4.05 10.96
N PHE A 175 -7.51 5.18 10.74
CA PHE A 175 -8.54 5.65 11.66
C PHE A 175 -9.72 4.68 11.76
N LEU A 176 -10.18 4.13 10.64
CA LEU A 176 -11.28 3.17 10.62
C LEU A 176 -10.93 1.87 11.36
N GLN A 177 -9.70 1.36 11.18
CA GLN A 177 -9.23 0.16 11.85
C GLN A 177 -9.19 0.35 13.36
N VAL A 178 -8.64 1.47 13.83
CA VAL A 178 -8.59 1.78 15.28
C VAL A 178 -9.99 2.08 15.82
N PHE A 179 -10.83 2.83 15.08
CA PHE A 179 -12.22 3.09 15.48
C PHE A 179 -13.04 1.81 15.72
N ARG A 180 -12.80 0.76 14.96
CA ARG A 180 -13.46 -0.53 15.16
C ARG A 180 -13.01 -1.26 16.42
N LEU A 181 -11.82 -0.96 16.93
CA LEU A 181 -11.24 -1.58 18.13
C LEU A 181 -11.49 -0.76 19.39
N ASP A 182 -11.50 0.56 19.25
CA ASP A 182 -11.67 1.55 20.30
C ASP A 182 -12.54 2.69 19.77
N PRO A 183 -13.88 2.53 19.80
CA PRO A 183 -14.82 3.50 19.25
C PRO A 183 -14.80 4.80 20.07
N ARG A 184 -14.29 5.89 19.47
CA ARG A 184 -14.31 7.25 20.05
C ARG A 184 -14.91 8.23 19.06
N ASP A 185 -15.68 9.18 19.53
CA ASP A 185 -16.26 10.24 18.70
C ASP A 185 -15.21 11.03 17.93
N GLU A 186 -14.04 11.26 18.53
CA GLU A 186 -12.95 11.97 17.85
C GLU A 186 -12.46 11.23 16.59
N TRP A 187 -12.44 9.90 16.60
CA TRP A 187 -12.07 9.10 15.42
C TRP A 187 -13.16 9.17 14.34
N LYS A 188 -14.42 9.10 14.78
CA LYS A 188 -15.59 9.21 13.86
C LYS A 188 -15.61 10.57 13.18
N LEU A 189 -15.43 11.67 13.92
CA LEU A 189 -15.33 13.02 13.37
C LEU A 189 -14.16 13.19 12.42
N THR A 190 -13.02 12.57 12.71
CA THR A 190 -11.86 12.61 11.82
C THR A 190 -12.14 11.83 10.53
N LEU A 191 -12.78 10.67 10.60
CA LEU A 191 -13.19 9.88 9.42
C LEU A 191 -14.17 10.65 8.54
N GLU A 192 -15.13 11.36 9.15
CA GLU A 192 -16.09 12.20 8.41
C GLU A 192 -15.39 13.35 7.68
N SER A 193 -14.49 14.06 8.38
CA SER A 193 -13.69 15.13 7.78
C SER A 193 -12.82 14.64 6.61
N ILE A 194 -12.19 13.46 6.73
CA ILE A 194 -11.43 12.85 5.63
C ILE A 194 -12.35 12.55 4.42
N ALA A 195 -13.55 12.04 4.66
CA ALA A 195 -14.52 11.76 3.60
C ALA A 195 -15.01 13.06 2.94
N GLN A 196 -15.23 14.12 3.71
CA GLN A 196 -15.58 15.44 3.19
C GLN A 196 -14.47 15.99 2.29
N HIS A 197 -13.19 15.93 2.71
CA HIS A 197 -12.06 16.30 1.85
C HIS A 197 -12.08 15.52 0.53
N ALA A 198 -12.18 14.19 0.61
CA ALA A 198 -12.18 13.34 -0.57
C ALA A 198 -13.36 13.62 -1.52
N SER A 199 -14.50 14.08 -1.00
CA SER A 199 -15.69 14.37 -1.79
C SER A 199 -15.71 15.78 -2.39
N ILE A 200 -15.18 16.78 -1.68
CA ILE A 200 -15.32 18.21 -2.03
C ILE A 200 -14.06 18.76 -2.69
N ASP A 201 -12.87 18.51 -2.09
CA ASP A 201 -11.62 19.12 -2.55
C ASP A 201 -11.03 18.37 -3.74
N ILE A 202 -11.19 17.05 -3.78
CA ILE A 202 -10.78 16.21 -4.91
C ILE A 202 -11.83 16.32 -6.02
N LYS A 203 -11.40 16.76 -7.21
CA LYS A 203 -12.29 17.09 -8.33
C LYS A 203 -12.63 15.84 -9.16
N ASP A 204 -13.84 15.82 -9.70
CA ASP A 204 -14.30 14.82 -10.68
C ASP A 204 -14.15 15.35 -12.12
N PHE A 205 -13.67 14.48 -13.01
CA PHE A 205 -13.60 14.74 -14.45
C PHE A 205 -14.39 13.65 -15.18
N LYS A 206 -15.53 14.05 -15.76
CA LYS A 206 -16.41 13.13 -16.49
C LYS A 206 -15.65 12.48 -17.66
N THR A 207 -15.67 11.15 -17.74
CA THR A 207 -15.06 10.35 -18.80
C THR A 207 -16.09 9.62 -19.64
N SER A 208 -17.26 9.25 -19.05
CA SER A 208 -18.43 8.78 -19.73
C SER A 208 -19.69 9.28 -19.02
N GLU A 209 -20.88 8.84 -19.44
CA GLU A 209 -22.12 9.19 -18.71
C GLU A 209 -22.14 8.65 -17.29
N LYS A 210 -21.52 7.50 -17.07
CA LYS A 210 -21.54 6.76 -15.79
C LYS A 210 -20.21 6.80 -15.05
N SER A 211 -19.14 7.34 -15.64
CA SER A 211 -17.81 7.31 -15.05
C SER A 211 -17.16 8.67 -15.01
N SER A 212 -16.30 8.85 -13.99
CA SER A 212 -15.43 10.01 -13.81
C SER A 212 -14.08 9.58 -13.25
N SER A 213 -13.00 10.12 -13.82
CA SER A 213 -11.73 10.11 -13.13
C SER A 213 -11.73 11.13 -11.99
N CYS A 214 -10.80 11.02 -11.06
CA CYS A 214 -10.61 12.06 -10.04
C CYS A 214 -9.24 12.72 -10.16
N SER A 215 -9.10 13.93 -9.63
CA SER A 215 -7.81 14.57 -9.48
C SER A 215 -6.92 13.81 -8.49
N TYR A 216 -5.63 13.90 -8.66
CA TYR A 216 -4.62 13.34 -7.75
C TYR A 216 -4.38 14.26 -6.54
N THR A 217 -4.49 15.55 -6.79
CA THR A 217 -4.46 16.65 -5.83
C THR A 217 -5.66 17.58 -6.10
N PRO A 218 -5.98 18.55 -5.24
CA PRO A 218 -7.03 19.54 -5.52
C PRO A 218 -6.81 20.37 -6.80
N TYR A 219 -5.62 20.31 -7.43
CA TYR A 219 -5.18 21.26 -8.45
C TYR A 219 -4.91 20.65 -9.84
N ASP A 220 -4.87 19.34 -10.00
CA ASP A 220 -4.60 18.67 -11.27
C ASP A 220 -5.86 18.18 -11.99
N LYS A 221 -5.68 17.70 -13.22
CA LYS A 221 -6.76 17.25 -14.10
C LYS A 221 -7.09 15.73 -14.01
N GLY A 222 -6.47 15.01 -13.08
CA GLY A 222 -6.77 13.60 -12.86
C GLY A 222 -6.24 12.62 -13.92
N GLY A 223 -6.94 11.50 -14.08
CA GLY A 223 -6.59 10.46 -15.05
C GLY A 223 -5.69 9.35 -14.52
N VAL A 224 -5.34 9.36 -13.22
CA VAL A 224 -4.56 8.29 -12.57
C VAL A 224 -5.51 7.23 -12.03
N ILE A 225 -5.36 5.96 -12.48
CA ILE A 225 -6.35 4.91 -12.23
C ILE A 225 -6.37 4.51 -10.75
N ASN A 226 -5.22 4.33 -10.11
CA ASN A 226 -5.19 3.99 -8.69
C ASN A 226 -5.70 5.11 -7.78
N ALA A 227 -5.61 6.37 -8.19
CA ALA A 227 -6.19 7.49 -7.46
C ALA A 227 -7.73 7.37 -7.40
N ALA A 228 -8.37 7.06 -8.54
CA ALA A 228 -9.80 6.82 -8.62
C ALA A 228 -10.21 5.57 -7.81
N ALA A 229 -9.43 4.49 -7.87
CA ALA A 229 -9.68 3.28 -7.08
C ALA A 229 -9.64 3.57 -5.57
N TYR A 230 -8.66 4.30 -5.09
CA TYR A 230 -8.53 4.68 -3.69
C TYR A 230 -9.67 5.57 -3.21
N ARG A 231 -9.99 6.61 -3.99
CA ARG A 231 -11.11 7.51 -3.66
C ARG A 231 -12.44 6.76 -3.64
N SER A 232 -12.66 5.88 -4.62
CA SER A 232 -13.85 5.04 -4.68
C SER A 232 -13.98 4.18 -3.42
N PHE A 233 -12.92 3.49 -3.01
CA PHE A 233 -12.95 2.68 -1.79
C PHE A 233 -13.24 3.52 -0.54
N LEU A 234 -12.54 4.64 -0.35
CA LEU A 234 -12.74 5.54 0.80
C LEU A 234 -14.19 5.99 0.88
N LEU A 235 -14.74 6.52 -0.22
CA LEU A 235 -16.10 7.06 -0.25
C LEU A 235 -17.16 5.96 -0.17
N THR A 236 -16.92 4.75 -0.70
CA THR A 236 -17.77 3.58 -0.48
C THR A 236 -17.87 3.24 1.01
N SER A 237 -16.72 3.17 1.68
CA SER A 237 -16.68 2.90 3.12
C SER A 237 -17.35 4.00 3.93
N ALA A 238 -17.11 5.26 3.59
CA ALA A 238 -17.72 6.41 4.26
C ALA A 238 -19.22 6.50 4.03
N SER A 239 -19.71 6.13 2.83
CA SER A 239 -21.16 6.14 2.54
C SER A 239 -21.92 5.19 3.44
N LEU A 240 -21.35 4.02 3.73
CA LEU A 240 -21.92 3.04 4.64
C LEU A 240 -21.82 3.49 6.11
N LEU A 241 -20.65 4.03 6.51
CA LEU A 241 -20.42 4.46 7.90
C LEU A 241 -21.32 5.66 8.30
N PHE A 242 -21.55 6.59 7.39
CA PHE A 242 -22.29 7.84 7.64
C PHE A 242 -23.68 7.86 7.01
N SER A 243 -24.11 6.77 6.36
CA SER A 243 -25.39 6.69 5.64
C SER A 243 -25.58 7.83 4.63
N ASN A 244 -24.52 8.14 3.86
CA ASN A 244 -24.48 9.28 2.94
C ASN A 244 -24.44 8.83 1.47
N ASP A 245 -25.58 8.89 0.79
CA ASP A 245 -25.73 8.49 -0.61
C ASP A 245 -24.89 9.34 -1.58
N ASN A 246 -24.55 10.58 -1.24
CA ASN A 246 -23.72 11.40 -2.12
C ASN A 246 -22.28 10.87 -2.20
N TYR A 247 -21.76 10.30 -1.11
CA TYR A 247 -20.45 9.62 -1.14
C TYR A 247 -20.49 8.40 -2.05
N TRP A 248 -21.57 7.61 -2.00
CA TRP A 248 -21.74 6.47 -2.91
C TRP A 248 -21.78 6.89 -4.38
N LYS A 249 -22.56 7.92 -4.74
CA LYS A 249 -22.67 8.42 -6.12
C LYS A 249 -21.30 8.82 -6.69
N ILE A 250 -20.43 9.46 -5.89
CA ILE A 250 -19.07 9.81 -6.31
C ILE A 250 -18.21 8.54 -6.42
N ALA A 251 -18.27 7.67 -5.41
CA ALA A 251 -17.52 6.42 -5.37
C ALA A 251 -17.83 5.52 -6.58
N GLU A 252 -19.10 5.36 -6.92
CA GLU A 252 -19.56 4.54 -8.04
C GLU A 252 -19.05 5.05 -9.39
N ARG A 253 -19.04 6.36 -9.62
CA ARG A 253 -18.48 6.96 -10.83
C ARG A 253 -16.98 6.73 -10.97
N ASN A 254 -16.23 6.82 -9.85
CA ASN A 254 -14.80 6.51 -9.83
C ASN A 254 -14.56 4.99 -9.98
N LEU A 255 -15.41 4.14 -9.40
CA LEU A 255 -15.36 2.70 -9.60
C LEU A 255 -15.55 2.34 -11.08
N ASN A 256 -16.59 2.90 -11.72
CA ASN A 256 -16.85 2.68 -13.14
C ASN A 256 -15.66 3.10 -14.01
N PHE A 257 -15.01 4.24 -13.70
CA PHE A 257 -13.80 4.64 -14.39
C PHE A 257 -12.68 3.59 -14.28
N VAL A 258 -12.47 3.01 -13.10
CA VAL A 258 -11.46 1.95 -12.90
C VAL A 258 -11.82 0.69 -13.71
N LEU A 259 -13.09 0.30 -13.71
CA LEU A 259 -13.57 -0.90 -14.41
C LEU A 259 -13.52 -0.74 -15.94
N GLU A 260 -13.90 0.44 -16.47
CA GLU A 260 -13.86 0.76 -17.90
C GLU A 260 -12.42 0.83 -18.46
N ASN A 261 -11.42 1.12 -17.61
CA ASN A 261 -10.02 1.23 -18.00
C ASN A 261 -9.17 -0.03 -17.67
N GLN A 262 -9.82 -1.16 -17.39
CA GLN A 262 -9.12 -2.44 -17.35
C GLN A 262 -8.81 -2.90 -18.77
N ASN A 263 -7.53 -3.16 -19.06
CA ASN A 263 -7.09 -3.68 -20.36
C ASN A 263 -7.68 -5.08 -20.63
N PRO A 264 -7.79 -5.50 -21.90
CA PRO A 264 -8.31 -6.83 -22.24
C PRO A 264 -7.57 -7.99 -21.58
N ASP A 265 -6.25 -7.84 -21.34
CA ASP A 265 -5.39 -8.82 -20.66
C ASP A 265 -5.57 -8.87 -19.14
N GLY A 266 -6.36 -7.97 -18.57
CA GLY A 266 -6.64 -7.86 -17.14
C GLY A 266 -5.77 -6.86 -16.37
N SER A 267 -4.78 -6.24 -17.01
CA SER A 267 -3.93 -5.19 -16.41
C SER A 267 -4.64 -3.84 -16.33
N TRP A 268 -4.01 -2.92 -15.61
CA TRP A 268 -4.31 -1.49 -15.64
C TRP A 268 -3.03 -0.70 -15.87
N PHE A 269 -3.06 0.27 -16.77
CA PHE A 269 -2.01 1.26 -16.87
C PHE A 269 -2.04 2.19 -15.65
N TYR A 270 -0.92 2.85 -15.36
CA TYR A 270 -0.87 3.84 -14.28
C TYR A 270 -1.86 4.99 -14.49
N ALA A 271 -1.98 5.48 -15.74
CA ALA A 271 -2.88 6.58 -16.09
C ALA A 271 -3.42 6.42 -17.52
N VAL A 272 -4.49 7.16 -17.83
CA VAL A 272 -5.17 7.15 -19.14
C VAL A 272 -4.66 8.23 -20.11
N ASP A 273 -3.52 8.84 -19.85
CA ASP A 273 -2.98 9.95 -20.65
C ASP A 273 -2.18 9.53 -21.89
N GLY A 274 -2.09 8.23 -22.17
CA GLY A 274 -1.34 7.68 -23.30
C GLY A 274 0.19 7.77 -23.18
N VAL A 275 0.71 8.28 -22.06
CA VAL A 275 2.14 8.47 -21.79
C VAL A 275 2.63 7.63 -20.61
N ARG A 276 1.81 7.55 -19.57
CA ARG A 276 2.09 6.79 -18.35
C ARG A 276 1.44 5.41 -18.39
N ASP A 277 1.75 4.65 -19.43
CA ASP A 277 1.20 3.33 -19.76
C ASP A 277 2.01 2.17 -19.16
N PHE A 278 2.83 2.45 -18.16
CA PHE A 278 3.55 1.40 -17.43
C PHE A 278 2.62 0.60 -16.52
N VAL A 279 3.02 -0.65 -16.25
CA VAL A 279 2.34 -1.55 -15.31
C VAL A 279 3.37 -2.04 -14.31
N ASP A 280 3.22 -1.64 -13.07
CA ASP A 280 4.07 -2.04 -11.97
C ASP A 280 3.32 -2.87 -10.93
N HIS A 281 4.07 -3.44 -10.02
CA HIS A 281 3.55 -4.37 -9.03
C HIS A 281 2.61 -3.68 -8.03
N TYR A 282 3.09 -2.63 -7.38
CA TYR A 282 2.35 -2.02 -6.28
C TYR A 282 1.13 -1.21 -6.74
N HIS A 283 1.17 -0.52 -7.89
CA HIS A 283 -0.04 0.15 -8.42
C HIS A 283 -1.10 -0.86 -8.85
N THR A 284 -0.70 -2.01 -9.44
CA THR A 284 -1.61 -3.12 -9.71
C THR A 284 -2.26 -3.62 -8.41
N CYS A 285 -1.45 -3.85 -7.37
CA CYS A 285 -1.97 -4.23 -6.04
C CYS A 285 -2.92 -3.18 -5.45
N PHE A 286 -2.65 -1.88 -5.64
CA PHE A 286 -3.51 -0.81 -5.14
C PHE A 286 -4.91 -0.86 -5.73
N VAL A 287 -4.99 -0.98 -7.06
CA VAL A 287 -6.27 -1.10 -7.76
C VAL A 287 -7.01 -2.36 -7.29
N MET A 288 -6.35 -3.51 -7.31
CA MET A 288 -6.98 -4.78 -6.95
C MET A 288 -7.42 -4.82 -5.48
N LYS A 289 -6.64 -4.26 -4.54
CA LYS A 289 -7.02 -4.17 -3.12
C LYS A 289 -8.23 -3.25 -2.91
N ALA A 290 -8.29 -2.12 -3.62
CA ALA A 290 -9.46 -1.24 -3.58
C ALA A 290 -10.71 -1.96 -4.10
N LEU A 291 -10.63 -2.62 -5.25
CA LEU A 291 -11.73 -3.42 -5.81
C LEU A 291 -12.16 -4.57 -4.87
N ALA A 292 -11.20 -5.26 -4.24
CA ALA A 292 -11.48 -6.33 -3.28
C ALA A 292 -12.28 -5.82 -2.07
N LYS A 293 -11.88 -4.67 -1.51
CA LYS A 293 -12.55 -4.04 -0.38
C LYS A 293 -13.93 -3.50 -0.76
N ILE A 294 -14.08 -2.88 -1.93
CA ILE A 294 -15.39 -2.44 -2.44
C ILE A 294 -16.30 -3.66 -2.62
N HIS A 295 -15.79 -4.74 -3.21
CA HIS A 295 -16.57 -5.98 -3.36
C HIS A 295 -17.02 -6.54 -2.01
N ALA A 296 -16.13 -6.58 -1.04
CA ALA A 296 -16.45 -7.07 0.32
C ALA A 296 -17.54 -6.22 1.01
N LEU A 297 -17.57 -4.91 0.74
CA LEU A 297 -18.54 -3.99 1.33
C LEU A 297 -19.90 -4.00 0.60
N THR A 298 -19.91 -4.19 -0.72
CA THR A 298 -21.10 -3.94 -1.57
C THR A 298 -21.61 -5.17 -2.31
N GLY A 299 -20.82 -6.23 -2.44
CA GLY A 299 -21.13 -7.38 -3.29
C GLY A 299 -21.15 -7.06 -4.81
N HIS A 300 -20.66 -5.88 -5.24
CA HIS A 300 -20.77 -5.42 -6.62
C HIS A 300 -20.16 -6.43 -7.62
N PRO A 301 -20.94 -7.02 -8.56
CA PRO A 301 -20.49 -8.18 -9.35
C PRO A 301 -19.36 -7.85 -10.35
N ALA A 302 -19.35 -6.62 -10.90
CA ALA A 302 -18.32 -6.22 -11.87
C ALA A 302 -16.94 -6.13 -11.22
N THR A 303 -16.83 -5.81 -9.92
CA THR A 303 -15.56 -5.81 -9.20
C THR A 303 -14.95 -7.22 -9.14
N LEU A 304 -15.76 -8.24 -8.87
CA LEU A 304 -15.30 -9.63 -8.82
C LEU A 304 -14.83 -10.12 -10.20
N LYS A 305 -15.56 -9.76 -11.26
CA LYS A 305 -15.18 -10.07 -12.65
C LYS A 305 -13.84 -9.42 -13.01
N ALA A 306 -13.67 -8.15 -12.67
CA ALA A 306 -12.41 -7.43 -12.90
C ALA A 306 -11.25 -8.02 -12.09
N LEU A 307 -11.48 -8.38 -10.83
CA LEU A 307 -10.50 -9.06 -9.98
C LEU A 307 -10.07 -10.41 -10.57
N GLY A 308 -11.00 -11.21 -11.13
CA GLY A 308 -10.65 -12.48 -11.77
C GLY A 308 -9.66 -12.31 -12.93
N LYS A 309 -9.91 -11.34 -13.82
CA LYS A 309 -8.95 -10.99 -14.88
C LYS A 309 -7.63 -10.45 -14.32
N GLY A 310 -7.72 -9.55 -13.34
CA GLY A 310 -6.56 -8.95 -12.69
C GLY A 310 -5.65 -9.98 -12.01
N VAL A 311 -6.20 -10.97 -11.32
CA VAL A 311 -5.43 -12.07 -10.69
C VAL A 311 -4.72 -12.90 -11.75
N GLY A 312 -5.38 -13.22 -12.88
CA GLY A 312 -4.74 -13.93 -14.00
C GLY A 312 -3.53 -13.17 -14.54
N TYR A 313 -3.70 -11.87 -14.82
CA TYR A 313 -2.59 -11.02 -15.27
C TYR A 313 -1.48 -10.92 -14.22
N TYR A 314 -1.84 -10.67 -12.96
CA TYR A 314 -0.93 -10.48 -11.84
C TYR A 314 0.00 -11.67 -11.66
N LEU A 315 -0.55 -12.88 -11.58
CA LEU A 315 0.25 -14.10 -11.42
C LEU A 315 1.07 -14.46 -12.66
N GLY A 316 0.58 -14.14 -13.84
CA GLY A 316 1.28 -14.46 -15.11
C GLY A 316 2.40 -13.47 -15.47
N ASN A 317 2.38 -12.23 -14.96
CA ASN A 317 3.24 -11.17 -15.49
C ASN A 317 4.04 -10.38 -14.45
N LEU A 318 3.72 -10.49 -13.15
CA LEU A 318 4.36 -9.68 -12.09
C LEU A 318 5.20 -10.52 -11.11
N PHE A 319 5.55 -11.75 -11.52
CA PHE A 319 6.45 -12.63 -10.76
C PHE A 319 7.57 -13.14 -11.65
N ASP A 320 8.76 -13.31 -11.08
CA ASP A 320 9.89 -13.91 -11.77
C ASP A 320 9.79 -15.45 -11.79
N ALA A 321 10.79 -16.10 -12.41
CA ALA A 321 10.85 -17.56 -12.49
C ALA A 321 10.89 -18.25 -11.11
N ASP A 322 11.36 -17.55 -10.09
CA ASP A 322 11.34 -18.01 -8.70
C ASP A 322 9.98 -17.79 -8.04
N GLY A 323 8.99 -17.23 -8.73
CA GLY A 323 7.66 -16.88 -8.22
C GLY A 323 7.71 -15.80 -7.15
N LEU A 324 8.61 -14.86 -7.26
CA LEU A 324 8.76 -13.71 -6.36
C LEU A 324 8.38 -12.41 -7.08
N PRO A 325 7.83 -11.41 -6.36
CA PRO A 325 7.39 -10.17 -6.94
C PRO A 325 8.45 -9.46 -7.77
N MET A 326 8.11 -9.06 -8.99
CA MET A 326 8.89 -8.18 -9.86
C MET A 326 8.33 -6.76 -9.80
N PRO A 327 9.18 -5.72 -9.89
CA PRO A 327 8.69 -4.35 -9.80
C PRO A 327 7.81 -3.91 -10.97
N PHE A 328 8.03 -4.47 -12.17
CA PHE A 328 7.32 -4.11 -13.40
C PHE A 328 7.09 -5.31 -14.29
N SER A 329 5.91 -5.38 -14.90
CA SER A 329 5.67 -6.14 -16.13
C SER A 329 5.92 -5.26 -17.38
N ARG A 330 5.62 -3.97 -17.30
CA ARG A 330 5.90 -2.95 -18.32
C ARG A 330 6.57 -1.75 -17.66
N ALA A 331 7.90 -1.70 -17.75
CA ALA A 331 8.69 -0.67 -17.09
C ALA A 331 8.69 0.67 -17.88
N PRO A 332 8.57 1.83 -17.21
CA PRO A 332 8.65 3.13 -17.89
C PRO A 332 10.10 3.54 -18.22
N ARG A 333 11.08 2.90 -17.59
CA ARG A 333 12.51 3.20 -17.69
C ARG A 333 13.35 2.09 -17.07
N LEU A 334 14.67 2.13 -17.28
CA LEU A 334 15.59 1.27 -16.54
C LEU A 334 15.53 1.56 -15.04
N THR A 335 15.52 0.52 -14.24
CA THR A 335 15.55 0.60 -12.77
C THR A 335 16.95 0.31 -12.25
N VAL A 336 17.28 0.81 -11.06
CA VAL A 336 18.56 0.53 -10.38
C VAL A 336 18.49 -0.67 -9.43
N TYR A 337 17.32 -1.30 -9.34
CA TYR A 337 17.03 -2.42 -8.44
C TYR A 337 16.30 -3.55 -9.15
N LYS A 338 16.51 -4.76 -8.65
CA LYS A 338 15.83 -5.98 -9.12
C LYS A 338 14.49 -6.21 -8.43
N ARG A 339 14.39 -5.81 -7.14
CA ARG A 339 13.20 -6.06 -6.30
C ARG A 339 13.13 -5.05 -5.16
N GLU A 340 11.94 -4.63 -4.79
CA GLU A 340 11.66 -3.80 -3.64
C GLU A 340 10.93 -4.58 -2.54
N LEU A 341 11.21 -4.25 -1.27
CA LEU A 341 10.46 -4.77 -0.14
C LEU A 341 8.97 -4.38 -0.24
N TYR A 342 8.70 -3.22 -0.81
CA TYR A 342 7.36 -2.69 -0.99
C TYR A 342 6.48 -3.61 -1.83
N ASP A 343 7.00 -4.13 -2.94
CA ASP A 343 6.27 -5.07 -3.79
C ASP A 343 5.92 -6.36 -3.03
N CYS A 344 6.84 -6.87 -2.21
CA CYS A 344 6.58 -8.02 -1.35
C CYS A 344 5.47 -7.72 -0.32
N ALA A 345 5.48 -6.54 0.30
CA ALA A 345 4.47 -6.13 1.26
C ALA A 345 3.08 -6.01 0.62
N GLU A 346 3.00 -5.38 -0.56
CA GLU A 346 1.75 -5.23 -1.30
C GLU A 346 1.21 -6.57 -1.80
N CYS A 347 2.09 -7.48 -2.23
CA CYS A 347 1.73 -8.86 -2.56
C CYS A 347 1.10 -9.59 -1.37
N ILE A 348 1.72 -9.54 -0.20
CA ILE A 348 1.18 -10.17 1.02
C ILE A 348 -0.22 -9.63 1.33
N ASN A 349 -0.40 -8.30 1.32
CA ASN A 349 -1.70 -7.68 1.57
C ASN A 349 -2.77 -8.10 0.56
N LEU A 350 -2.42 -8.12 -0.74
CA LEU A 350 -3.35 -8.51 -1.80
C LEU A 350 -3.75 -10.00 -1.65
N CYS A 351 -2.77 -10.86 -1.42
CA CYS A 351 -3.02 -12.29 -1.23
C CYS A 351 -3.94 -12.56 -0.02
N LEU A 352 -3.71 -11.86 1.10
CA LEU A 352 -4.56 -11.99 2.29
C LEU A 352 -6.02 -11.60 2.02
N LEU A 353 -6.26 -10.56 1.22
CA LEU A 353 -7.60 -10.10 0.88
C LEU A 353 -8.33 -11.00 -0.11
N LEU A 354 -7.61 -11.75 -0.95
CA LEU A 354 -8.20 -12.44 -2.09
C LEU A 354 -8.06 -13.97 -2.06
N ARG A 355 -7.23 -14.55 -1.18
CA ARG A 355 -6.94 -16.01 -1.16
C ARG A 355 -8.15 -16.90 -0.97
N ASP A 356 -9.20 -16.40 -0.32
CA ASP A 356 -10.43 -17.19 -0.10
C ASP A 356 -11.29 -17.28 -1.36
N ARG A 357 -11.15 -16.33 -2.28
CA ARG A 357 -11.79 -16.31 -3.61
C ARG A 357 -10.91 -16.89 -4.71
N PHE A 358 -9.59 -16.76 -4.55
CA PHE A 358 -8.57 -17.21 -5.50
C PHE A 358 -7.49 -18.02 -4.77
N PRO A 359 -7.72 -19.34 -4.54
CA PRO A 359 -6.86 -20.17 -3.68
C PRO A 359 -5.38 -20.21 -4.10
N MET A 360 -5.07 -20.02 -5.38
CA MET A 360 -3.69 -19.95 -5.89
C MET A 360 -2.86 -18.82 -5.20
N LEU A 361 -3.52 -17.77 -4.72
CA LEU A 361 -2.85 -16.71 -3.97
C LEU A 361 -2.38 -17.15 -2.59
N GLY A 362 -2.94 -18.24 -2.03
CA GLY A 362 -2.47 -18.83 -0.76
C GLY A 362 -1.04 -19.35 -0.86
N THR A 363 -0.71 -20.10 -1.91
CA THR A 363 0.65 -20.59 -2.16
C THR A 363 1.63 -19.43 -2.39
N THR A 364 1.21 -18.41 -3.15
CA THR A 364 2.01 -17.19 -3.37
C THR A 364 2.28 -16.47 -2.05
N LEU A 365 1.28 -16.34 -1.18
CA LEU A 365 1.39 -15.73 0.14
C LEU A 365 2.47 -16.40 0.99
N GLU A 366 2.38 -17.72 1.17
CA GLU A 366 3.33 -18.47 1.99
C GLU A 366 4.75 -18.35 1.47
N LYS A 367 4.92 -18.44 0.15
CA LYS A 367 6.23 -18.30 -0.50
C LYS A 367 6.85 -16.92 -0.29
N VAL A 368 6.06 -15.86 -0.47
CA VAL A 368 6.56 -14.48 -0.32
C VAL A 368 6.86 -14.17 1.15
N VAL A 369 6.00 -14.61 2.10
CA VAL A 369 6.27 -14.45 3.53
C VAL A 369 7.56 -15.16 3.92
N ALA A 370 7.72 -16.44 3.55
CA ALA A 370 8.93 -17.22 3.84
C ALA A 370 10.19 -16.56 3.27
N HIS A 371 10.13 -16.06 2.02
CA HIS A 371 11.22 -15.34 1.39
C HIS A 371 11.58 -14.03 2.12
N VAL A 372 10.58 -13.27 2.56
CA VAL A 372 10.81 -12.03 3.34
C VAL A 372 11.53 -12.34 4.63
N LEU A 373 11.08 -13.34 5.39
CA LEU A 373 11.69 -13.73 6.65
C LEU A 373 13.13 -14.24 6.47
N GLN A 374 13.44 -14.87 5.35
CA GLN A 374 14.76 -15.42 5.07
C GLN A 374 15.76 -14.38 4.57
N ALA A 375 15.34 -13.51 3.65
CA ALA A 375 16.26 -12.68 2.86
C ALA A 375 16.23 -11.18 3.21
N TRP A 376 15.14 -10.67 3.77
CA TRP A 376 14.96 -9.23 3.95
C TRP A 376 15.14 -8.73 5.37
N VAL A 377 15.01 -9.60 6.37
CA VAL A 377 15.23 -9.25 7.78
C VAL A 377 16.70 -9.02 8.03
N LYS A 378 17.05 -7.94 8.74
CA LYS A 378 18.39 -7.59 9.17
C LYS A 378 18.60 -7.97 10.64
N ARG A 379 19.87 -8.10 11.05
CA ARG A 379 20.25 -8.44 12.43
C ARG A 379 19.82 -7.41 13.47
N ASP A 380 19.56 -6.15 13.04
CA ASP A 380 19.12 -5.07 13.93
C ASP A 380 17.60 -5.06 14.16
N GLY A 381 16.85 -5.98 13.53
CA GLY A 381 15.40 -6.09 13.56
C GLY A 381 14.69 -5.34 12.45
N SER A 382 15.37 -4.49 11.66
CA SER A 382 14.79 -3.81 10.51
C SER A 382 14.80 -4.67 9.25
N PHE A 383 14.20 -4.15 8.18
CA PHE A 383 14.23 -4.80 6.88
C PHE A 383 15.21 -4.11 5.93
N ARG A 384 15.75 -4.87 4.97
CA ARG A 384 16.40 -4.34 3.78
C ARG A 384 15.35 -3.64 2.92
N SER A 385 15.70 -2.56 2.24
CA SER A 385 14.71 -1.79 1.47
C SER A 385 14.60 -2.24 0.02
N ARG A 386 15.74 -2.54 -0.64
CA ARG A 386 15.79 -2.95 -2.05
C ARG A 386 16.89 -3.96 -2.31
N LYS A 387 16.64 -4.91 -3.21
CA LYS A 387 17.67 -5.71 -3.84
C LYS A 387 18.16 -4.97 -5.08
N LEU A 388 19.35 -4.41 -5.00
CA LEU A 388 20.00 -3.74 -6.13
C LEU A 388 20.56 -4.77 -7.13
N TYR A 389 21.02 -4.30 -8.31
CA TYR A 389 21.76 -5.18 -9.22
C TYR A 389 23.08 -5.65 -8.58
N LEU A 390 23.73 -4.79 -7.82
CA LEU A 390 24.90 -5.12 -7.01
C LEU A 390 24.60 -4.83 -5.52
N GLY A 391 24.39 -5.89 -4.75
CA GLY A 391 24.18 -5.79 -3.29
C GLY A 391 22.77 -5.40 -2.87
N TRP A 392 22.67 -4.62 -1.78
CA TRP A 392 21.44 -4.25 -1.12
C TRP A 392 21.42 -2.77 -0.74
N ASP A 393 20.26 -2.15 -0.88
CA ASP A 393 19.94 -0.91 -0.18
C ASP A 393 19.44 -1.26 1.23
N ASN A 394 20.29 -1.02 2.20
CA ASN A 394 20.04 -1.30 3.62
C ASN A 394 19.57 -0.06 4.39
N VAL A 395 19.42 1.10 3.72
CA VAL A 395 18.90 2.31 4.37
C VAL A 395 17.42 2.11 4.67
N PRO A 396 17.00 2.20 5.94
CA PRO A 396 15.59 2.04 6.27
C PRO A 396 14.75 3.16 5.65
N MET A 397 13.70 2.77 4.93
CA MET A 397 12.73 3.69 4.32
C MET A 397 11.37 3.44 4.94
N HIS A 398 10.90 4.29 5.87
CA HIS A 398 9.60 4.11 6.50
C HIS A 398 8.49 4.08 5.48
N ARG A 399 8.48 5.04 4.54
CA ARG A 399 7.44 5.15 3.52
C ARG A 399 7.44 4.00 2.50
N TRP A 400 8.60 3.44 2.13
CA TRP A 400 8.74 2.53 0.99
C TRP A 400 9.08 1.08 1.34
N GLY A 401 8.95 0.68 2.57
CA GLY A 401 9.28 -0.69 2.90
C GLY A 401 8.99 -1.04 4.35
N GLN A 402 9.56 -0.30 5.30
CA GLN A 402 9.51 -0.68 6.70
C GLN A 402 8.07 -0.76 7.23
N SER A 403 7.28 0.33 7.09
CA SER A 403 5.93 0.39 7.63
C SER A 403 4.94 -0.52 6.89
N GLN A 404 5.09 -0.64 5.55
CA GLN A 404 4.25 -1.53 4.76
C GLN A 404 4.51 -3.00 5.11
N MET A 405 5.78 -3.41 5.26
CA MET A 405 6.10 -4.79 5.62
C MET A 405 5.66 -5.10 7.04
N PHE A 406 5.87 -4.20 7.99
CA PHE A 406 5.36 -4.33 9.34
C PHE A 406 3.84 -4.54 9.36
N ARG A 407 3.09 -3.66 8.68
CA ARG A 407 1.64 -3.81 8.51
C ARG A 407 1.26 -5.14 7.88
N SER A 408 1.97 -5.56 6.83
CA SER A 408 1.63 -6.77 6.07
C SER A 408 1.81 -8.04 6.90
N LEU A 409 2.91 -8.13 7.65
CA LEU A 409 3.17 -9.26 8.55
C LEU A 409 2.22 -9.26 9.76
N ALA A 410 1.89 -8.08 10.32
CA ALA A 410 0.90 -7.96 11.38
C ALA A 410 -0.50 -8.37 10.90
N PHE A 411 -0.89 -7.98 9.68
CA PHE A 411 -2.14 -8.42 9.06
C PHE A 411 -2.15 -9.93 8.82
N TYR A 412 -1.03 -10.50 8.37
CA TYR A 412 -0.88 -11.95 8.21
C TYR A 412 -1.15 -12.70 9.52
N LEU A 413 -0.60 -12.26 10.65
CA LEU A 413 -0.86 -12.84 11.97
C LEU A 413 -2.31 -12.69 12.41
N SER A 414 -2.88 -11.51 12.26
CA SER A 414 -4.27 -11.23 12.62
C SER A 414 -5.25 -12.16 11.88
N GLU A 415 -4.99 -12.44 10.61
CA GLU A 415 -5.80 -13.36 9.81
C GLU A 415 -5.60 -14.84 10.18
N GLY A 416 -4.39 -15.22 10.58
CA GLY A 416 -4.10 -16.55 11.12
C GLY A 416 -4.87 -16.81 12.41
N SER A 417 -4.91 -15.85 13.33
CA SER A 417 -5.63 -15.92 14.59
C SER A 417 -7.15 -16.04 14.40
N LYS A 418 -7.73 -15.29 13.45
CA LYS A 418 -9.16 -15.35 13.12
C LYS A 418 -9.57 -16.71 12.55
N ARG A 419 -8.75 -17.30 11.69
CA ARG A 419 -9.01 -18.64 11.12
C ARG A 419 -8.94 -19.72 12.17
N GLY A 420 -8.03 -19.62 13.11
CA GLY A 420 -7.96 -20.51 14.27
C GLY A 420 -9.22 -20.42 15.16
N ALA A 421 -9.86 -19.25 15.20
CA ALA A 421 -11.08 -18.98 15.98
C ALA A 421 -12.41 -19.17 15.19
N GLN A 422 -12.36 -19.63 13.94
CA GLN A 422 -13.54 -19.86 13.04
C GLN A 422 -14.45 -18.62 12.84
N ARG A 423 -13.91 -17.39 12.82
CA ARG A 423 -14.70 -16.18 12.56
C ARG A 423 -14.42 -15.58 11.18
N PRO A 424 -15.46 -15.25 10.35
CA PRO A 424 -15.29 -14.60 9.05
C PRO A 424 -14.91 -13.11 9.19
N MET A 425 -14.00 -12.63 8.33
CA MET A 425 -13.25 -11.37 8.39
C MET A 425 -14.08 -10.08 8.23
N PHE A 426 -15.29 -10.13 7.68
CA PHE A 426 -16.05 -8.93 7.27
C PHE A 426 -17.53 -8.93 7.67
N GLN A 427 -17.99 -9.87 8.52
CA GLN A 427 -19.40 -9.95 8.94
C GLN A 427 -19.71 -9.28 10.29
N ASP A 428 -18.72 -8.70 10.98
CA ASP A 428 -19.03 -7.97 12.21
C ASP A 428 -19.64 -6.61 11.87
N ARG A 429 -20.90 -6.53 12.22
CA ARG A 429 -21.85 -5.42 12.07
C ARG A 429 -21.21 -4.09 12.44
N MET A 430 -21.48 -3.08 11.64
CA MET A 430 -21.35 -1.69 12.06
C MET A 430 -22.10 -1.51 13.38
N PRO A 431 -21.55 -0.82 14.38
CA PRO A 431 -22.33 -0.46 15.55
C PRO A 431 -23.51 0.40 15.11
N SER A 432 -24.70 0.02 15.56
CA SER A 432 -25.98 0.72 15.37
C SER A 432 -25.94 2.15 15.91
#